data_0be5654bdda2257148560af489474283
#
_entry.id   0be5654bdda2257148560af489474283
#
_cell.length_a   1.000
_cell.length_b   1.000
_cell.length_c   1.000
_cell.angle_alpha   90.00
_cell.angle_beta   90.00
_cell.angle_gamma   90.00
#
_symmetry.space_group_name_H-M   'P 1'
#
loop_
_entity.id
_entity.type
_entity.pdbx_description
1 polymer ?
#
loop_
_entity_poly.entity_id
_entity_poly.type
_entity_poly.pdbx_seq_one_letter_code
_entity_poly.pdbx_strand_id
1 'polypeptide(L)'
;RVAADKYAAVYAAQKGAKEAEGPILLGDETGFGMPENYMQWLPTCHHNHHLVEFGKAFLSLKKKQYLYMMYEWGHSFEYTRNNNWEIMEEFAEMMGGHDDIWYATNIEIVDYNKVFERLQFAADNSFVYNPSAASAWLCINNTQIVEVKGGTLVHLS
;
A
#
# COMPACT_ATOMS: atom_id res chain seq x y z
N ARG A 1 23.38 1.63 -1.83
CA ARG A 1 23.79 2.91 -2.44
C ARG A 1 22.78 3.37 -3.50
N VAL A 2 22.42 2.52 -4.46
CA VAL A 2 21.40 2.85 -5.50
C VAL A 2 20.04 3.15 -4.88
N ALA A 3 19.64 2.41 -3.84
CA ALA A 3 18.38 2.66 -3.13
C ALA A 3 18.41 3.99 -2.36
N ALA A 4 19.56 4.33 -1.76
CA ALA A 4 19.73 5.61 -1.05
C ALA A 4 19.70 6.80 -2.01
N ASP A 5 20.32 6.68 -3.18
CA ASP A 5 20.31 7.73 -4.20
C ASP A 5 18.90 7.95 -4.77
N LYS A 6 18.14 6.85 -4.98
CA LYS A 6 16.73 6.93 -5.41
C LYS A 6 15.82 7.51 -4.33
N TYR A 7 16.05 7.12 -3.07
CA TYR A 7 15.34 7.70 -1.93
C TYR A 7 15.58 9.21 -1.83
N ALA A 8 16.82 9.66 -2.00
CA ALA A 8 17.15 11.09 -2.02
C ALA A 8 16.44 11.84 -3.16
N ALA A 9 16.33 11.22 -4.35
CA ALA A 9 15.60 11.80 -5.48
C ALA A 9 14.08 11.90 -5.20
N VAL A 10 13.48 10.88 -4.59
CA VAL A 10 12.08 10.91 -4.17
C VAL A 10 11.86 11.98 -3.11
N TYR A 11 12.72 12.06 -2.10
CA TYR A 11 12.69 13.10 -1.08
C TYR A 11 12.78 14.51 -1.65
N ALA A 12 13.68 14.72 -2.61
CA ALA A 12 13.84 16.01 -3.28
C ALA A 12 12.59 16.38 -4.11
N ALA A 13 12.02 15.41 -4.83
CA ALA A 13 10.79 15.62 -5.59
C ALA A 13 9.61 15.97 -4.68
N GLN A 14 9.47 15.27 -3.54
CA GLN A 14 8.44 15.56 -2.55
C GLN A 14 8.62 16.92 -1.88
N LYS A 15 9.86 17.32 -1.63
CA LYS A 15 10.16 18.63 -1.06
C LYS A 15 9.78 19.77 -2.00
N GLY A 16 9.86 19.54 -3.32
CA GLY A 16 9.34 20.45 -4.35
C GLY A 16 7.81 20.43 -4.47
N ALA A 17 7.18 19.31 -4.15
CA ALA A 17 5.72 19.14 -4.17
C ALA A 17 5.01 19.66 -2.91
N LYS A 18 5.75 20.18 -1.92
CA LYS A 18 5.21 20.71 -0.65
C LYS A 18 4.19 21.83 -0.77
N GLU A 19 4.05 22.40 -1.94
CA GLU A 19 3.08 23.46 -2.21
C GLU A 19 1.77 22.93 -2.80
N ALA A 20 1.70 21.63 -3.12
CA ALA A 20 0.45 20.98 -3.50
C ALA A 20 -0.24 20.46 -2.23
N GLU A 21 -1.30 21.11 -1.80
CA GLU A 21 -2.18 20.65 -0.74
C GLU A 21 -2.90 19.37 -1.21
N GLY A 22 -2.46 18.21 -0.75
CA GLY A 22 -3.13 16.94 -1.02
C GLY A 22 -2.21 15.73 -1.06
N PRO A 23 -2.76 14.51 -1.02
CA PRO A 23 -1.99 13.29 -1.18
C PRO A 23 -1.34 13.27 -2.57
N ILE A 24 -0.12 12.79 -2.64
CA ILE A 24 0.50 12.47 -3.93
C ILE A 24 -0.32 11.32 -4.52
N LEU A 25 -1.09 11.61 -5.56
CA LEU A 25 -1.91 10.61 -6.23
C LEU A 25 -1.00 9.56 -6.87
N LEU A 26 -1.05 8.33 -6.37
CA LEU A 26 -0.23 7.21 -6.81
C LEU A 26 -0.97 6.34 -7.82
N GLY A 27 -1.54 6.94 -8.84
CA GLY A 27 -2.17 6.22 -9.94
C GLY A 27 -3.63 5.83 -9.74
N ASP A 28 -4.21 6.10 -8.58
CA ASP A 28 -5.66 6.02 -8.36
C ASP A 28 -6.22 7.35 -7.82
N GLU A 29 -7.52 7.53 -7.92
CA GLU A 29 -8.20 8.75 -7.47
C GLU A 29 -8.23 8.93 -5.94
N THR A 30 -7.80 7.90 -5.18
CA THR A 30 -7.84 7.91 -3.71
C THR A 30 -6.52 8.34 -3.07
N GLY A 31 -5.41 8.25 -3.81
CA GLY A 31 -4.06 8.46 -3.28
C GLY A 31 -3.51 7.29 -2.45
N PHE A 32 -4.20 6.15 -2.44
CA PHE A 32 -3.82 4.94 -1.71
C PHE A 32 -3.40 3.79 -2.64
N GLY A 33 -3.01 4.10 -3.86
CA GLY A 33 -2.57 3.12 -4.85
C GLY A 33 -1.24 2.47 -4.50
N MET A 34 -1.04 1.28 -5.07
CA MET A 34 0.23 0.56 -4.95
C MET A 34 1.32 1.26 -5.79
N PRO A 35 2.60 1.20 -5.37
CA PRO A 35 3.67 1.83 -6.14
C PRO A 35 3.91 1.11 -7.46
N GLU A 36 4.02 1.86 -8.56
CA GLU A 36 4.41 1.32 -9.87
C GLU A 36 5.88 0.90 -9.92
N ASN A 37 6.72 1.56 -9.13
CA ASN A 37 8.16 1.30 -9.07
C ASN A 37 8.59 1.04 -7.62
N TYR A 38 8.87 -0.22 -7.30
CA TYR A 38 9.29 -0.63 -5.96
C TYR A 38 10.64 -0.05 -5.48
N MET A 39 11.41 0.55 -6.37
CA MET A 39 12.63 1.29 -6.01
C MET A 39 12.38 2.77 -5.79
N GLN A 40 11.13 3.23 -5.96
CA GLN A 40 10.75 4.63 -5.91
C GLN A 40 9.34 4.78 -5.30
N TRP A 41 9.20 4.38 -4.03
CA TRP A 41 7.94 4.47 -3.31
C TRP A 41 7.66 5.91 -2.93
N LEU A 42 6.57 6.42 -3.45
CA LEU A 42 6.03 7.70 -3.01
C LEU A 42 5.09 7.44 -1.83
N PRO A 43 5.25 8.13 -0.69
CA PRO A 43 4.35 7.96 0.44
C PRO A 43 3.00 8.62 0.16
N THR A 44 1.97 8.15 0.85
CA THR A 44 0.66 8.79 0.90
C THR A 44 0.78 10.18 1.50
N CYS A 45 1.50 10.30 2.62
CA CYS A 45 1.75 11.59 3.27
C CYS A 45 3.05 11.59 4.10
N HIS A 46 3.52 12.78 4.42
CA HIS A 46 4.47 13.01 5.50
C HIS A 46 3.70 13.15 6.81
N HIS A 47 4.25 12.65 7.92
CA HIS A 47 3.58 12.67 9.23
C HIS A 47 3.10 14.04 9.70
N ASN A 48 3.74 15.13 9.28
CA ASN A 48 3.32 16.50 9.59
C ASN A 48 2.21 17.03 8.64
N HIS A 49 1.73 16.24 7.70
CA HIS A 49 0.76 16.67 6.69
C HIS A 49 -0.49 15.78 6.74
N HIS A 50 -1.46 16.16 7.58
CA HIS A 50 -2.79 15.54 7.64
C HIS A 50 -2.78 14.01 7.87
N LEU A 51 -1.81 13.48 8.66
CA LEU A 51 -1.64 12.05 8.88
C LEU A 51 -2.92 11.38 9.39
N VAL A 52 -3.55 11.98 10.40
CA VAL A 52 -4.77 11.44 11.02
C VAL A 52 -5.95 11.46 10.05
N GLU A 53 -6.09 12.54 9.26
CA GLU A 53 -7.14 12.66 8.26
C GLU A 53 -6.98 11.62 7.15
N PHE A 54 -5.76 11.36 6.68
CA PHE A 54 -5.49 10.29 5.73
C PHE A 54 -5.76 8.92 6.32
N GLY A 55 -5.40 8.68 7.57
CA GLY A 55 -5.77 7.45 8.27
C GLY A 55 -7.27 7.23 8.31
N LYS A 56 -8.06 8.26 8.67
CA LYS A 56 -9.53 8.20 8.64
C LYS A 56 -10.09 7.91 7.25
N ALA A 57 -9.52 8.56 6.22
CA ALA A 57 -9.90 8.32 4.84
C ALA A 57 -9.60 6.88 4.41
N PHE A 58 -8.43 6.35 4.75
CA PHE A 58 -8.04 4.96 4.48
C PHE A 58 -9.00 3.96 5.14
N LEU A 59 -9.32 4.13 6.43
CA LEU A 59 -10.27 3.30 7.16
C LEU A 59 -11.70 3.37 6.59
N SER A 60 -12.04 4.44 5.90
CA SER A 60 -13.36 4.60 5.28
C SER A 60 -13.49 3.88 3.93
N LEU A 61 -12.40 3.37 3.36
CA LEU A 61 -12.43 2.65 2.08
C LEU A 61 -13.27 1.38 2.18
N LYS A 62 -14.27 1.25 1.33
CA LYS A 62 -15.18 0.09 1.30
C LYS A 62 -15.05 -0.75 0.04
N LYS A 63 -14.25 -0.29 -0.93
CA LYS A 63 -14.05 -1.01 -2.20
C LYS A 63 -13.09 -2.19 -1.96
N LYS A 64 -13.45 -3.36 -2.49
CA LYS A 64 -12.63 -4.58 -2.44
C LYS A 64 -12.04 -4.95 -3.81
N GLN A 65 -12.09 -4.02 -4.77
CA GLN A 65 -11.67 -4.24 -6.15
C GLN A 65 -10.17 -4.06 -6.35
N TYR A 66 -9.52 -3.32 -5.45
CA TYR A 66 -8.12 -2.96 -5.54
C TYR A 66 -7.43 -3.24 -4.21
N LEU A 67 -6.13 -3.48 -4.29
CA LEU A 67 -5.27 -3.47 -3.11
C LEU A 67 -4.89 -2.02 -2.83
N TYR A 68 -5.32 -1.50 -1.70
CA TYR A 68 -4.98 -0.16 -1.23
C TYR A 68 -3.79 -0.22 -0.28
N MET A 69 -2.95 0.80 -0.36
CA MET A 69 -1.80 0.95 0.52
C MET A 69 -1.80 2.35 1.14
N MET A 70 -1.66 2.41 2.46
CA MET A 70 -1.30 3.64 3.15
C MET A 70 0.17 3.56 3.53
N TYR A 71 0.96 4.54 3.10
CA TYR A 71 2.39 4.61 3.35
C TYR A 71 2.76 5.99 3.89
N GLU A 72 2.96 6.05 5.19
CA GLU A 72 3.42 7.24 5.88
C GLU A 72 4.95 7.27 5.93
N TRP A 73 5.54 8.46 5.92
CA TRP A 73 6.97 8.61 6.11
C TRP A 73 7.30 9.85 6.93
N GLY A 74 8.51 9.88 7.48
CA GLY A 74 9.05 11.00 8.21
C GLY A 74 10.22 10.58 9.10
N HIS A 75 10.69 11.50 9.93
CA HIS A 75 11.77 11.23 10.86
C HIS A 75 11.29 11.40 12.30
N SER A 76 11.59 10.44 13.15
CA SER A 76 11.17 10.45 14.56
C SER A 76 11.62 11.71 15.34
N PHE A 77 12.81 12.26 15.00
CA PHE A 77 13.29 13.50 15.63
C PHE A 77 12.42 14.71 15.31
N GLU A 78 11.64 14.69 14.24
CA GLU A 78 10.75 15.79 13.87
C GLU A 78 9.57 15.92 14.84
N TYR A 79 9.06 14.82 15.37
CA TYR A 79 8.04 14.84 16.42
C TYR A 79 8.56 15.55 17.69
N THR A 80 9.80 15.23 18.10
CA THR A 80 10.43 15.91 19.24
C THR A 80 10.67 17.39 18.96
N ARG A 81 11.19 17.72 17.75
CA ARG A 81 11.44 19.10 17.36
C ARG A 81 10.17 19.95 17.29
N ASN A 82 9.08 19.35 16.82
CA ASN A 82 7.80 20.03 16.62
C ASN A 82 6.89 19.92 17.87
N ASN A 83 7.31 19.15 18.88
CA ASN A 83 6.54 18.85 20.09
C ASN A 83 5.13 18.34 19.76
N ASN A 84 5.02 17.34 18.89
CA ASN A 84 3.76 16.80 18.37
C ASN A 84 3.71 15.27 18.31
N TRP A 85 4.30 14.58 19.30
CA TRP A 85 4.25 13.11 19.41
C TRP A 85 2.82 12.58 19.49
N GLU A 86 1.89 13.37 20.02
CA GLU A 86 0.47 13.03 20.12
C GLU A 86 -0.16 12.67 18.77
N ILE A 87 0.35 13.23 17.66
CA ILE A 87 -0.14 12.89 16.30
C ILE A 87 0.17 11.44 15.97
N MET A 88 1.39 10.97 16.30
CA MET A 88 1.78 9.58 16.07
C MET A 88 1.02 8.63 17.01
N GLU A 89 0.82 9.01 18.26
CA GLU A 89 0.07 8.21 19.23
C GLU A 89 -1.39 8.05 18.77
N GLU A 90 -2.06 9.15 18.41
CA GLU A 90 -3.44 9.13 17.87
C GLU A 90 -3.52 8.28 16.61
N PHE A 91 -2.57 8.45 15.67
CA PHE A 91 -2.55 7.68 14.44
C PHE A 91 -2.34 6.19 14.69
N ALA A 92 -1.38 5.81 15.55
CA ALA A 92 -1.09 4.42 15.86
C ALA A 92 -2.27 3.73 16.57
N GLU A 93 -2.91 4.42 17.52
CA GLU A 93 -4.12 3.92 18.20
C GLU A 93 -5.27 3.73 17.22
N MET A 94 -5.50 4.71 16.35
CA MET A 94 -6.57 4.67 15.36
C MET A 94 -6.33 3.57 14.31
N MET A 95 -5.10 3.39 13.83
CA MET A 95 -4.77 2.47 12.74
C MET A 95 -4.46 1.05 13.21
N GLY A 96 -4.25 0.82 14.50
CA GLY A 96 -3.87 -0.48 15.05
C GLY A 96 -5.05 -1.43 15.23
N GLY A 97 -4.81 -2.75 15.11
CA GLY A 97 -5.75 -3.79 15.52
C GLY A 97 -6.93 -4.05 14.58
N HIS A 98 -6.89 -3.62 13.32
CA HIS A 98 -7.92 -3.91 12.34
C HIS A 98 -7.67 -5.23 11.63
N ASP A 99 -8.66 -6.14 11.63
CA ASP A 99 -8.55 -7.47 11.00
C ASP A 99 -8.55 -7.42 9.46
N ASP A 100 -9.01 -6.31 8.87
CA ASP A 100 -9.05 -6.07 7.43
C ASP A 100 -7.87 -5.26 6.91
N ILE A 101 -6.89 -4.96 7.78
CA ILE A 101 -5.63 -4.28 7.42
C ILE A 101 -4.45 -5.22 7.61
N TRP A 102 -3.68 -5.39 6.56
CA TRP A 102 -2.41 -6.09 6.62
C TRP A 102 -1.28 -5.10 6.96
N TYR A 103 -0.73 -5.22 8.15
CA TYR A 103 0.42 -4.45 8.61
C TYR A 103 1.69 -5.15 8.12
N ALA A 104 2.33 -4.62 7.11
CA ALA A 104 3.42 -5.28 6.41
C ALA A 104 4.65 -4.39 6.25
N THR A 105 5.80 -5.01 6.16
CA THR A 105 7.03 -4.35 5.73
C THR A 105 7.04 -4.13 4.22
N ASN A 106 7.85 -3.20 3.74
CA ASN A 106 7.96 -2.91 2.30
C ASN A 106 8.30 -4.16 1.49
N ILE A 107 9.19 -5.03 2.00
CA ILE A 107 9.58 -6.23 1.26
C ILE A 107 8.44 -7.26 1.18
N GLU A 108 7.64 -7.42 2.23
CA GLU A 108 6.47 -8.30 2.21
C GLU A 108 5.45 -7.85 1.18
N ILE A 109 5.21 -6.54 1.07
CA ILE A 109 4.31 -5.97 0.05
C ILE A 109 4.86 -6.24 -1.36
N VAL A 110 6.16 -5.99 -1.60
CA VAL A 110 6.81 -6.25 -2.89
C VAL A 110 6.71 -7.73 -3.26
N ASP A 111 7.00 -8.62 -2.31
CA ASP A 111 6.96 -10.07 -2.55
C ASP A 111 5.54 -10.55 -2.85
N TYR A 112 4.53 -10.06 -2.13
CA TYR A 112 3.14 -10.36 -2.41
C TYR A 112 2.69 -9.87 -3.80
N ASN A 113 3.02 -8.63 -4.16
CA ASN A 113 2.68 -8.09 -5.47
C ASN A 113 3.32 -8.88 -6.61
N LYS A 114 4.58 -9.31 -6.45
CA LYS A 114 5.24 -10.18 -7.45
C LYS A 114 4.57 -11.54 -7.60
N VAL A 115 4.01 -12.09 -6.52
CA VAL A 115 3.20 -13.30 -6.58
C VAL A 115 1.93 -13.03 -7.38
N PHE A 116 1.23 -11.95 -7.08
CA PHE A 116 -0.01 -11.55 -7.74
C PHE A 116 0.19 -11.27 -9.24
N GLU A 117 1.23 -10.53 -9.61
CA GLU A 117 1.58 -10.20 -11.00
C GLU A 117 1.91 -11.44 -11.86
N ARG A 118 2.34 -12.54 -11.21
CA ARG A 118 2.66 -13.80 -11.91
C ARG A 118 1.47 -14.72 -12.11
N LEU A 119 0.32 -14.41 -11.54
CA LEU A 119 -0.88 -15.22 -11.75
C LEU A 119 -1.22 -15.32 -13.24
N GLN A 120 -1.52 -16.52 -13.68
CA GLN A 120 -1.86 -16.83 -15.07
C GLN A 120 -3.33 -17.19 -15.18
N PHE A 121 -4.10 -16.31 -15.80
CA PHE A 121 -5.53 -16.51 -16.00
C PHE A 121 -5.80 -17.19 -17.34
N ALA A 122 -6.81 -18.05 -17.39
CA ALA A 122 -7.40 -18.50 -18.63
C ALA A 122 -7.96 -17.31 -19.42
N ALA A 123 -8.02 -17.41 -20.74
CA ALA A 123 -8.52 -16.34 -21.61
C ALA A 123 -9.99 -15.96 -21.33
N ASP A 124 -10.78 -16.91 -20.82
CA ASP A 124 -12.17 -16.75 -20.42
C ASP A 124 -12.34 -16.54 -18.90
N ASN A 125 -11.24 -16.40 -18.16
CA ASN A 125 -11.19 -16.30 -16.70
C ASN A 125 -11.81 -17.49 -15.94
N SER A 126 -11.97 -18.65 -16.57
CA SER A 126 -12.53 -19.84 -15.92
C SER A 126 -11.64 -20.47 -14.87
N PHE A 127 -10.33 -20.24 -14.96
CA PHE A 127 -9.36 -20.67 -13.95
C PHE A 127 -8.16 -19.74 -13.86
N VAL A 128 -7.42 -19.87 -12.75
CA VAL A 128 -6.15 -19.20 -12.52
C VAL A 128 -5.10 -20.21 -12.05
N TYR A 129 -3.89 -20.09 -12.54
CA TYR A 129 -2.71 -20.82 -12.07
C TYR A 129 -1.73 -19.88 -11.36
N ASN A 130 -1.23 -20.30 -10.22
CA ASN A 130 -0.21 -19.56 -9.47
C ASN A 130 1.15 -20.27 -9.62
N PRO A 131 2.08 -19.78 -10.44
CA PRO A 131 3.40 -20.40 -10.61
C PRO A 131 4.39 -20.08 -9.48
N SER A 132 3.99 -19.26 -8.50
CA SER A 132 4.84 -18.85 -7.38
C SER A 132 4.79 -19.87 -6.23
N ALA A 133 5.67 -19.73 -5.23
CA ALA A 133 5.64 -20.59 -4.05
C ALA A 133 4.66 -20.12 -2.97
N ALA A 134 4.36 -18.83 -2.92
CA ALA A 134 3.44 -18.23 -1.95
C ALA A 134 2.01 -18.12 -2.51
N SER A 135 1.02 -18.03 -1.62
CA SER A 135 -0.39 -17.86 -1.98
C SER A 135 -0.68 -16.43 -2.43
N ALA A 136 -1.68 -16.29 -3.31
CA ALA A 136 -2.35 -15.03 -3.61
C ALA A 136 -3.85 -15.15 -3.34
N TRP A 137 -4.52 -14.03 -3.13
CA TRP A 137 -5.96 -13.99 -2.89
C TRP A 137 -6.65 -13.16 -3.96
N LEU A 138 -7.77 -13.66 -4.46
CA LEU A 138 -8.61 -13.00 -5.45
C LEU A 138 -9.96 -12.68 -4.83
N CYS A 139 -10.49 -11.50 -5.14
CA CYS A 139 -11.87 -11.16 -4.86
C CYS A 139 -12.71 -11.30 -6.14
N ILE A 140 -13.56 -12.33 -6.19
CA ILE A 140 -14.41 -12.62 -7.35
C ILE A 140 -15.74 -11.91 -7.17
N ASN A 141 -16.17 -11.16 -8.18
CA ASN A 141 -17.45 -10.42 -8.19
C ASN A 141 -17.68 -9.56 -6.93
N ASN A 142 -16.61 -9.05 -6.33
CA ASN A 142 -16.62 -8.24 -5.10
C ASN A 142 -17.23 -8.91 -3.86
N THR A 143 -17.40 -10.22 -3.88
CA THR A 143 -18.11 -10.97 -2.82
C THR A 143 -17.34 -12.17 -2.29
N GLN A 144 -16.68 -12.91 -3.18
CA GLN A 144 -16.03 -14.17 -2.80
C GLN A 144 -14.50 -14.00 -2.78
N ILE A 145 -13.89 -14.31 -1.64
CA ILE A 145 -12.43 -14.37 -1.52
C ILE A 145 -11.96 -15.80 -1.80
N VAL A 146 -11.06 -15.94 -2.74
CA VAL A 146 -10.47 -17.22 -3.15
C VAL A 146 -8.96 -17.18 -2.95
N GLU A 147 -8.43 -18.14 -2.20
CA GLU A 147 -7.00 -18.37 -2.08
C GLU A 147 -6.49 -19.18 -3.26
N VAL A 148 -5.48 -18.70 -3.94
CA VAL A 148 -4.74 -19.41 -4.99
C VAL A 148 -3.37 -19.79 -4.44
N LYS A 149 -3.27 -21.01 -3.92
CA LYS A 149 -2.02 -21.52 -3.30
C LYS A 149 -0.91 -21.61 -4.34
N GLY A 150 0.33 -21.47 -3.85
CA GLY A 150 1.51 -21.63 -4.71
C GLY A 150 1.56 -22.98 -5.41
N GLY A 151 1.89 -22.98 -6.70
CA GLY A 151 1.97 -24.18 -7.55
C GLY A 151 0.61 -24.81 -7.89
N THR A 152 -0.53 -24.15 -7.63
CA THR A 152 -1.86 -24.73 -7.85
C THR A 152 -2.65 -24.01 -8.93
N LEU A 153 -3.60 -24.73 -9.51
CA LEU A 153 -4.64 -24.22 -10.40
C LEU A 153 -5.96 -24.22 -9.65
N VAL A 154 -6.72 -23.12 -9.75
CA VAL A 154 -8.01 -22.95 -9.11
C VAL A 154 -9.05 -22.55 -10.15
N HIS A 155 -10.22 -23.21 -10.16
CA HIS A 155 -11.35 -22.82 -10.98
C HIS A 155 -12.11 -21.66 -10.33
N LEU A 156 -12.48 -20.66 -11.14
CA LEU A 156 -13.11 -19.40 -10.70
C LEU A 156 -14.63 -19.34 -11.02
N SER A 157 -15.25 -20.50 -11.23
CA SER A 157 -16.68 -20.62 -11.53
C SER A 157 -17.59 -20.36 -10.34
#